data_ef758a1656cc35e75c82ba70700bab31
#
_entry.id   ef758a1656cc35e75c82ba70700bab31
#
_cell.length_a   1.000
_cell.length_b   1.000
_cell.length_c   1.000
_cell.angle_alpha   90.00
_cell.angle_beta   90.00
_cell.angle_gamma   90.00
#
_symmetry.space_group_name_H-M   'P 1'
#
loop_
_entity.id
_entity.type
_entity.pdbx_description
1 polymer ?
#
loop_
_entity_poly.entity_id
_entity_poly.type
_entity_poly.pdbx_seq_one_letter_code
_entity_poly.pdbx_strand_id
1 'polypeptide(L)'
;SGGLDTSYTVMYLAKEKGYEVYAACANTGGFSAEQLKQNEENAYKLGAKEYVTLDVTREYYDKSIRYMVYGNVLRNNCYPISVSSERIFQAMAIARYANEIGASAIAHGSTGAGNDQIRFDMTFLVMAPGVEIITLTRDGNLTRQEEVDYLNKNGYFADFTKLKYSYNVGLWGTSICGGEILDSTQGLPECAYLKHATKEGPELLKLGFEKGELKSVNGKKYEDPIEAIQVVEEIGAAYGIGRDCHVGDTIIGIKGRVGFEAAAPMLIIGAHRFLEKYTL
;
A
#
# COMPACT_ATOMS: atom_id res chain seq x y z
N SER A 1 -6.76 7.23 -1.05
CA SER A 1 -5.31 7.28 -0.88
C SER A 1 -4.74 8.71 -0.88
N GLY A 2 -5.51 9.71 -1.34
CA GLY A 2 -5.06 11.10 -1.42
C GLY A 2 -3.96 11.37 -2.48
N GLY A 3 -3.67 10.43 -3.36
CA GLY A 3 -2.74 10.61 -4.47
C GLY A 3 -3.34 11.39 -5.64
N LEU A 4 -2.50 11.77 -6.61
CA LEU A 4 -2.90 12.58 -7.78
C LEU A 4 -4.08 11.96 -8.53
N ASP A 5 -3.92 10.72 -9.01
CA ASP A 5 -4.90 10.04 -9.86
C ASP A 5 -6.27 9.90 -9.16
N THR A 6 -6.27 9.62 -7.84
CA THR A 6 -7.51 9.56 -7.06
C THR A 6 -8.11 10.92 -6.80
N SER A 7 -7.30 11.96 -6.60
CA SER A 7 -7.78 13.34 -6.45
C SER A 7 -8.43 13.85 -7.73
N TYR A 8 -7.77 13.61 -8.88
CA TYR A 8 -8.34 13.88 -10.18
C TYR A 8 -9.68 13.18 -10.38
N THR A 9 -9.71 11.87 -10.10
CA THR A 9 -10.92 11.04 -10.27
C THR A 9 -12.10 11.58 -9.46
N VAL A 10 -11.90 11.89 -8.16
CA VAL A 10 -12.97 12.43 -7.31
C VAL A 10 -13.51 13.73 -7.89
N MET A 11 -12.63 14.68 -8.21
CA MET A 11 -13.08 16.00 -8.69
C MET A 11 -13.76 15.89 -10.06
N TYR A 12 -13.20 15.11 -10.98
CA TYR A 12 -13.76 14.96 -12.32
C TYR A 12 -15.14 14.31 -12.28
N LEU A 13 -15.32 13.24 -11.53
CA LEU A 13 -16.62 12.57 -11.39
C LEU A 13 -17.67 13.48 -10.75
N ALA A 14 -17.31 14.23 -9.72
CA ALA A 14 -18.23 15.14 -9.06
C ALA A 14 -18.61 16.33 -9.95
N LYS A 15 -17.63 17.00 -10.60
CA LYS A 15 -17.86 18.24 -11.33
C LYS A 15 -18.32 18.03 -12.77
N GLU A 16 -17.68 17.13 -13.50
CA GLU A 16 -17.93 16.99 -14.94
C GLU A 16 -18.99 15.92 -15.26
N LYS A 17 -19.08 14.90 -14.41
CA LYS A 17 -20.03 13.79 -14.62
C LYS A 17 -21.27 13.88 -13.73
N GLY A 18 -21.26 14.75 -12.71
CA GLY A 18 -22.39 14.93 -11.80
C GLY A 18 -22.67 13.73 -10.89
N TYR A 19 -21.67 12.88 -10.65
CA TYR A 19 -21.83 11.78 -9.68
C TYR A 19 -21.88 12.31 -8.24
N GLU A 20 -22.69 11.68 -7.40
CA GLU A 20 -22.53 11.77 -5.95
C GLU A 20 -21.35 10.88 -5.55
N VAL A 21 -20.19 11.48 -5.25
CA VAL A 21 -18.96 10.74 -4.98
C VAL A 21 -18.83 10.45 -3.49
N TYR A 22 -18.78 9.17 -3.15
CA TYR A 22 -18.45 8.65 -1.81
C TYR A 22 -16.97 8.21 -1.83
N ALA A 23 -16.11 8.97 -1.18
CA ALA A 23 -14.69 8.69 -1.15
C ALA A 23 -14.37 7.68 -0.03
N ALA A 24 -13.68 6.59 -0.36
CA ALA A 24 -13.31 5.57 0.61
C ALA A 24 -11.79 5.35 0.62
N CYS A 25 -11.19 5.33 1.81
CA CYS A 25 -9.79 5.00 2.04
C CYS A 25 -9.68 3.69 2.81
N ALA A 26 -9.21 2.62 2.18
CA ALA A 26 -8.95 1.36 2.86
C ALA A 26 -7.55 1.41 3.50
N ASN A 27 -7.50 1.44 4.83
CA ASN A 27 -6.28 1.47 5.63
C ASN A 27 -5.82 0.04 5.94
N THR A 28 -4.58 -0.27 5.56
CA THR A 28 -3.89 -1.54 5.83
C THR A 28 -2.80 -1.40 6.91
N GLY A 29 -2.93 -0.37 7.77
CA GLY A 29 -2.00 -0.09 8.87
C GLY A 29 -0.82 0.81 8.48
N GLY A 30 -0.90 1.50 7.33
CA GLY A 30 0.16 2.38 6.85
C GLY A 30 -0.08 3.87 7.07
N PHE A 31 -1.29 4.29 7.46
CA PHE A 31 -1.62 5.70 7.66
C PHE A 31 -1.64 6.08 9.14
N SER A 32 -1.07 7.23 9.47
CA SER A 32 -1.28 7.86 10.77
C SER A 32 -2.68 8.49 10.87
N ALA A 33 -3.13 8.78 12.09
CA ALA A 33 -4.40 9.45 12.32
C ALA A 33 -4.46 10.83 11.63
N GLU A 34 -3.36 11.57 11.61
CA GLU A 34 -3.23 12.86 10.95
C GLU A 34 -3.35 12.72 9.43
N GLN A 35 -2.72 11.69 8.85
CA GLN A 35 -2.83 11.43 7.41
C GLN A 35 -4.25 11.04 7.00
N LEU A 36 -4.94 10.22 7.79
CA LEU A 36 -6.34 9.87 7.54
C LEU A 36 -7.25 11.09 7.60
N LYS A 37 -7.07 11.96 8.60
CA LYS A 37 -7.80 13.23 8.69
C LYS A 37 -7.52 14.15 7.51
N GLN A 38 -6.27 14.26 7.07
CA GLN A 38 -5.91 15.05 5.90
C GLN A 38 -6.54 14.49 4.61
N ASN A 39 -6.60 13.16 4.47
CA ASN A 39 -7.28 12.52 3.34
C ASN A 39 -8.78 12.83 3.32
N GLU A 40 -9.43 12.83 4.48
CA GLU A 40 -10.83 13.21 4.64
C GLU A 40 -11.06 14.67 4.22
N GLU A 41 -10.29 15.61 4.78
CA GLU A 41 -10.39 17.04 4.43
C GLU A 41 -10.18 17.27 2.93
N ASN A 42 -9.20 16.57 2.34
CA ASN A 42 -8.93 16.68 0.91
C ASN A 42 -10.08 16.10 0.07
N ALA A 43 -10.69 14.97 0.48
CA ALA A 43 -11.82 14.39 -0.25
C ALA A 43 -13.00 15.37 -0.34
N TYR A 44 -13.34 16.04 0.75
CA TYR A 44 -14.39 17.05 0.74
C TYR A 44 -14.05 18.28 -0.13
N LYS A 45 -12.79 18.75 -0.09
CA LYS A 45 -12.32 19.84 -0.97
C LYS A 45 -12.40 19.47 -2.46
N LEU A 46 -12.23 18.20 -2.79
CA LEU A 46 -12.32 17.67 -4.15
C LEU A 46 -13.76 17.46 -4.63
N GLY A 47 -14.74 17.61 -3.75
CA GLY A 47 -16.17 17.50 -4.09
C GLY A 47 -16.80 16.15 -3.71
N ALA A 48 -16.15 15.34 -2.88
CA ALA A 48 -16.80 14.16 -2.32
C ALA A 48 -17.99 14.58 -1.43
N LYS A 49 -19.09 13.85 -1.56
CA LYS A 49 -20.28 14.00 -0.71
C LYS A 49 -20.03 13.45 0.69
N GLU A 50 -19.30 12.35 0.77
CA GLU A 50 -18.98 11.65 2.00
C GLU A 50 -17.58 11.01 1.90
N TYR A 51 -16.93 10.83 3.05
CA TYR A 51 -15.66 10.14 3.17
C TYR A 51 -15.74 9.08 4.27
N VAL A 52 -15.12 7.92 4.01
CA VAL A 52 -15.00 6.85 4.98
C VAL A 52 -13.59 6.27 5.00
N THR A 53 -13.07 6.00 6.20
CA THR A 53 -11.89 5.16 6.40
C THR A 53 -12.33 3.75 6.74
N LEU A 54 -11.95 2.79 5.89
CA LEU A 54 -12.20 1.36 6.07
C LEU A 54 -10.94 0.72 6.63
N ASP A 55 -10.89 0.46 7.94
CA ASP A 55 -9.75 -0.20 8.55
C ASP A 55 -9.82 -1.72 8.31
N VAL A 56 -8.87 -2.21 7.55
CA VAL A 56 -8.71 -3.64 7.23
C VAL A 56 -7.42 -4.23 7.79
N THR A 57 -6.73 -3.52 8.66
CA THR A 57 -5.43 -3.92 9.21
C THR A 57 -5.50 -5.28 9.90
N ARG A 58 -6.53 -5.48 10.73
CA ARG A 58 -6.75 -6.77 11.42
C ARG A 58 -7.09 -7.90 10.44
N GLU A 59 -7.99 -7.65 9.50
CA GLU A 59 -8.36 -8.65 8.49
C GLU A 59 -7.15 -9.03 7.62
N TYR A 60 -6.33 -8.05 7.25
CA TYR A 60 -5.11 -8.27 6.47
C TYR A 60 -4.09 -9.11 7.25
N TYR A 61 -3.90 -8.83 8.55
CA TYR A 61 -3.06 -9.68 9.39
C TYR A 61 -3.60 -11.11 9.47
N ASP A 62 -4.86 -11.28 9.87
CA ASP A 62 -5.45 -12.59 10.17
C ASP A 62 -5.58 -13.50 8.95
N LYS A 63 -5.80 -12.93 7.76
CA LYS A 63 -6.06 -13.70 6.54
C LYS A 63 -4.88 -13.74 5.56
N SER A 64 -3.83 -12.97 5.79
CA SER A 64 -2.67 -12.93 4.89
C SER A 64 -1.34 -12.91 5.63
N ILE A 65 -1.01 -11.86 6.39
CA ILE A 65 0.33 -11.68 6.97
C ILE A 65 0.73 -12.87 7.84
N ARG A 66 -0.16 -13.34 8.71
CA ARG A 66 0.06 -14.53 9.55
C ARG A 66 0.56 -15.72 8.73
N TYR A 67 -0.10 -16.00 7.60
CA TYR A 67 0.27 -17.13 6.74
C TYR A 67 1.54 -16.89 5.94
N MET A 68 1.85 -15.65 5.61
CA MET A 68 3.14 -15.30 5.00
C MET A 68 4.30 -15.54 5.99
N VAL A 69 4.08 -15.29 7.28
CA VAL A 69 5.06 -15.64 8.33
C VAL A 69 5.18 -17.16 8.45
N TYR A 70 4.08 -17.89 8.61
CA TYR A 70 4.08 -19.35 8.73
C TYR A 70 4.76 -20.05 7.55
N GLY A 71 4.52 -19.56 6.34
CA GLY A 71 5.11 -20.10 5.12
C GLY A 71 6.49 -19.53 4.76
N ASN A 72 7.07 -18.65 5.59
CA ASN A 72 8.33 -17.94 5.29
C ASN A 72 8.33 -17.33 3.88
N VAL A 73 7.23 -16.67 3.50
CA VAL A 73 6.97 -16.27 2.12
C VAL A 73 7.78 -15.03 1.73
N LEU A 74 8.80 -15.26 0.90
CA LEU A 74 9.58 -14.22 0.24
C LEU A 74 9.70 -14.56 -1.25
N ARG A 75 9.13 -13.72 -2.12
CA ARG A 75 9.30 -13.89 -3.55
C ARG A 75 10.75 -13.61 -3.94
N ASN A 76 11.39 -14.54 -4.65
CA ASN A 76 12.81 -14.48 -5.02
C ASN A 76 13.74 -14.30 -3.79
N ASN A 77 13.35 -14.80 -2.63
CA ASN A 77 14.05 -14.65 -1.35
C ASN A 77 14.31 -13.20 -0.90
N CYS A 78 13.66 -12.21 -1.47
CA CYS A 78 13.84 -10.80 -1.11
C CYS A 78 12.52 -10.05 -0.86
N TYR A 79 11.49 -10.24 -1.69
CA TYR A 79 10.29 -9.42 -1.65
C TYR A 79 9.18 -10.08 -0.80
N PRO A 80 8.72 -9.42 0.30
CA PRO A 80 7.72 -9.99 1.21
C PRO A 80 6.28 -9.91 0.71
N ILE A 81 6.05 -9.63 -0.57
CA ILE A 81 4.74 -9.56 -1.24
C ILE A 81 3.82 -8.50 -0.59
N SER A 82 4.35 -7.43 -0.02
CA SER A 82 3.62 -6.42 0.73
C SER A 82 2.47 -5.80 -0.09
N VAL A 83 2.79 -5.01 -1.10
CA VAL A 83 1.77 -4.32 -1.90
C VAL A 83 0.85 -5.29 -2.63
N SER A 84 1.38 -6.43 -3.10
CA SER A 84 0.58 -7.40 -3.85
C SER A 84 -0.53 -8.02 -3.03
N SER A 85 -0.28 -8.30 -1.74
CA SER A 85 -1.27 -8.88 -0.84
C SER A 85 -2.23 -7.83 -0.30
N GLU A 86 -1.77 -6.64 0.10
CA GLU A 86 -2.62 -5.62 0.68
C GLU A 86 -3.70 -5.09 -0.27
N ARG A 87 -3.38 -4.98 -1.59
CA ARG A 87 -4.33 -4.49 -2.60
C ARG A 87 -5.62 -5.28 -2.67
N ILE A 88 -5.55 -6.58 -2.45
CA ILE A 88 -6.73 -7.44 -2.42
C ILE A 88 -7.64 -7.06 -1.24
N PHE A 89 -7.08 -6.84 -0.05
CA PHE A 89 -7.88 -6.45 1.11
C PHE A 89 -8.47 -5.06 0.96
N GLN A 90 -7.73 -4.13 0.37
CA GLN A 90 -8.23 -2.81 0.03
C GLN A 90 -9.41 -2.90 -0.96
N ALA A 91 -9.27 -3.67 -2.04
CA ALA A 91 -10.32 -3.87 -3.02
C ALA A 91 -11.56 -4.55 -2.41
N MET A 92 -11.38 -5.58 -1.59
CA MET A 92 -12.47 -6.26 -0.90
C MET A 92 -13.26 -5.32 0.01
N ALA A 93 -12.59 -4.45 0.75
CA ALA A 93 -13.24 -3.47 1.62
C ALA A 93 -14.06 -2.46 0.80
N ILE A 94 -13.47 -1.93 -0.27
CA ILE A 94 -14.16 -1.00 -1.18
C ILE A 94 -15.39 -1.66 -1.82
N ALA A 95 -15.27 -2.89 -2.30
CA ALA A 95 -16.40 -3.63 -2.89
C ALA A 95 -17.53 -3.86 -1.88
N ARG A 96 -17.20 -4.23 -0.65
CA ARG A 96 -18.19 -4.36 0.44
C ARG A 96 -18.92 -3.07 0.72
N TYR A 97 -18.16 -1.97 0.85
CA TYR A 97 -18.74 -0.65 1.09
C TYR A 97 -19.61 -0.18 -0.09
N ALA A 98 -19.16 -0.40 -1.32
CA ALA A 98 -19.97 -0.07 -2.51
C ALA A 98 -21.31 -0.82 -2.54
N ASN A 99 -21.33 -2.10 -2.20
CA ASN A 99 -22.57 -2.88 -2.06
C ASN A 99 -23.45 -2.37 -0.93
N GLU A 100 -22.87 -2.01 0.22
CA GLU A 100 -23.58 -1.50 1.40
C GLU A 100 -24.33 -0.19 1.09
N ILE A 101 -23.68 0.73 0.37
CA ILE A 101 -24.31 2.02 0.01
C ILE A 101 -25.11 1.95 -1.31
N GLY A 102 -25.16 0.82 -1.97
CA GLY A 102 -25.85 0.66 -3.26
C GLY A 102 -25.21 1.49 -4.38
N ALA A 103 -23.88 1.59 -4.40
CA ALA A 103 -23.17 2.36 -5.41
C ALA A 103 -23.40 1.79 -6.82
N SER A 104 -23.63 2.67 -7.80
CA SER A 104 -23.76 2.30 -9.20
C SER A 104 -22.41 2.04 -9.88
N ALA A 105 -21.33 2.66 -9.36
CA ALA A 105 -19.99 2.53 -9.89
C ALA A 105 -18.92 2.54 -8.79
N ILE A 106 -17.78 1.90 -9.06
CA ILE A 106 -16.55 1.99 -8.27
C ILE A 106 -15.46 2.59 -9.15
N ALA A 107 -14.82 3.66 -8.68
CA ALA A 107 -13.72 4.30 -9.40
C ALA A 107 -12.38 4.07 -8.72
N HIS A 108 -11.32 3.85 -9.49
CA HIS A 108 -9.95 3.78 -8.99
C HIS A 108 -8.95 4.40 -9.97
N GLY A 109 -7.81 4.88 -9.43
CA GLY A 109 -6.76 5.57 -10.18
C GLY A 109 -5.61 4.67 -10.64
N SER A 110 -5.80 3.35 -10.78
CA SER A 110 -4.71 2.48 -11.24
C SER A 110 -4.42 2.69 -12.72
N THR A 111 -3.13 2.83 -13.04
CA THR A 111 -2.67 2.97 -14.43
C THR A 111 -2.60 1.64 -15.16
N GLY A 112 -2.60 1.67 -16.50
CA GLY A 112 -2.48 0.49 -17.35
C GLY A 112 -1.14 -0.24 -17.31
N ALA A 113 -0.09 0.40 -16.80
CA ALA A 113 1.26 -0.16 -16.77
C ALA A 113 1.51 -1.15 -15.63
N GLY A 114 0.81 -0.98 -14.48
CA GLY A 114 1.00 -1.77 -13.27
C GLY A 114 0.04 -2.96 -13.13
N ASN A 115 0.30 -3.80 -12.12
CA ASN A 115 -0.56 -4.94 -11.81
C ASN A 115 -1.75 -4.59 -10.90
N ASP A 116 -1.78 -3.41 -10.31
CA ASP A 116 -2.83 -3.03 -9.36
C ASP A 116 -4.21 -2.95 -10.04
N GLN A 117 -4.25 -2.52 -11.30
CA GLN A 117 -5.48 -2.53 -12.09
C GLN A 117 -6.18 -3.90 -12.08
N ILE A 118 -5.41 -4.98 -12.31
CA ILE A 118 -5.98 -6.34 -12.34
C ILE A 118 -6.45 -6.78 -10.95
N ARG A 119 -5.69 -6.44 -9.90
CA ARG A 119 -6.07 -6.76 -8.52
C ARG A 119 -7.39 -6.11 -8.13
N PHE A 120 -7.57 -4.83 -8.48
CA PHE A 120 -8.81 -4.11 -8.23
C PHE A 120 -9.94 -4.63 -9.10
N ASP A 121 -9.77 -4.64 -10.42
CA ASP A 121 -10.82 -5.04 -11.36
C ASP A 121 -11.34 -6.46 -11.06
N MET A 122 -10.45 -7.44 -10.91
CA MET A 122 -10.85 -8.82 -10.61
C MET A 122 -11.59 -8.93 -9.27
N THR A 123 -11.15 -8.20 -8.25
CA THR A 123 -11.83 -8.23 -6.95
C THR A 123 -13.22 -7.58 -7.04
N PHE A 124 -13.35 -6.47 -7.75
CA PHE A 124 -14.63 -5.79 -7.93
C PHE A 124 -15.60 -6.62 -8.76
N LEU A 125 -15.14 -7.23 -9.86
CA LEU A 125 -15.97 -8.13 -10.67
C LEU A 125 -16.53 -9.32 -9.87
N VAL A 126 -15.76 -9.84 -8.93
CA VAL A 126 -16.18 -10.98 -8.09
C VAL A 126 -17.09 -10.54 -6.94
N MET A 127 -16.74 -9.45 -6.25
CA MET A 127 -17.37 -9.06 -4.98
C MET A 127 -18.50 -8.03 -5.13
N ALA A 128 -18.51 -7.29 -6.21
CA ALA A 128 -19.55 -6.31 -6.55
C ALA A 128 -20.03 -6.52 -8.00
N PRO A 129 -20.55 -7.71 -8.34
CA PRO A 129 -20.97 -8.02 -9.69
C PRO A 129 -22.10 -7.07 -10.12
N GLY A 130 -21.96 -6.49 -11.30
CA GLY A 130 -22.93 -5.55 -11.86
C GLY A 130 -22.70 -4.08 -11.48
N VAL A 131 -21.73 -3.77 -10.63
CA VAL A 131 -21.27 -2.40 -10.39
C VAL A 131 -20.28 -2.00 -11.50
N GLU A 132 -20.46 -0.81 -12.09
CA GLU A 132 -19.59 -0.29 -13.13
C GLU A 132 -18.20 0.00 -12.55
N ILE A 133 -17.13 -0.32 -13.28
CA ILE A 133 -15.74 0.02 -12.89
C ILE A 133 -15.28 1.20 -13.73
N ILE A 134 -14.95 2.32 -13.09
CA ILE A 134 -14.50 3.55 -13.74
C ILE A 134 -13.00 3.73 -13.51
N THR A 135 -12.22 3.89 -14.57
CA THR A 135 -10.76 3.98 -14.57
C THR A 135 -10.27 5.13 -15.44
N LEU A 136 -10.57 6.37 -15.04
CA LEU A 136 -10.34 7.57 -15.86
C LEU A 136 -8.89 7.71 -16.31
N THR A 137 -7.92 7.51 -15.44
CA THR A 137 -6.49 7.62 -15.74
C THR A 137 -6.05 6.59 -16.76
N ARG A 138 -6.49 5.33 -16.61
CA ARG A 138 -6.15 4.23 -17.52
C ARG A 138 -6.82 4.40 -18.88
N ASP A 139 -8.13 4.63 -18.89
CA ASP A 139 -8.93 4.60 -20.10
C ASP A 139 -8.79 5.91 -20.89
N GLY A 140 -8.56 7.03 -20.20
CA GLY A 140 -8.27 8.33 -20.81
C GLY A 140 -6.82 8.48 -21.25
N ASN A 141 -5.94 7.54 -20.89
CA ASN A 141 -4.49 7.64 -21.12
C ASN A 141 -3.88 8.99 -20.69
N LEU A 142 -4.36 9.48 -19.53
CA LEU A 142 -4.01 10.80 -19.02
C LEU A 142 -2.57 10.83 -18.52
N THR A 143 -1.89 11.90 -18.81
CA THR A 143 -0.58 12.20 -18.25
C THR A 143 -0.74 12.84 -16.85
N ARG A 144 0.25 12.67 -15.99
CA ARG A 144 0.28 13.32 -14.68
C ARG A 144 0.15 14.84 -14.76
N GLN A 145 0.71 15.45 -15.80
CA GLN A 145 0.63 16.90 -15.99
C GLN A 145 -0.80 17.35 -16.30
N GLU A 146 -1.53 16.61 -17.13
CA GLU A 146 -2.93 16.91 -17.45
C GLU A 146 -3.83 16.82 -16.21
N GLU A 147 -3.60 15.83 -15.33
CA GLU A 147 -4.31 15.71 -14.06
C GLU A 147 -4.01 16.88 -13.11
N VAL A 148 -2.74 17.28 -13.00
CA VAL A 148 -2.32 18.46 -12.20
C VAL A 148 -2.94 19.73 -12.73
N ASP A 149 -2.89 19.95 -14.06
CA ASP A 149 -3.43 21.14 -14.70
C ASP A 149 -4.95 21.25 -14.51
N TYR A 150 -5.66 20.10 -14.59
CA TYR A 150 -7.09 20.04 -14.31
C TYR A 150 -7.41 20.42 -12.86
N LEU A 151 -6.69 19.85 -11.90
CA LEU A 151 -6.90 20.13 -10.47
C LEU A 151 -6.62 21.62 -10.17
N ASN A 152 -5.52 22.16 -10.67
CA ASN A 152 -5.15 23.57 -10.50
C ASN A 152 -6.20 24.51 -11.11
N LYS A 153 -6.67 24.23 -12.34
CA LYS A 153 -7.72 24.98 -13.01
C LYS A 153 -9.02 25.02 -12.18
N ASN A 154 -9.28 23.96 -11.44
CA ASN A 154 -10.46 23.84 -10.60
C ASN A 154 -10.24 24.29 -9.13
N GLY A 155 -9.11 24.95 -8.83
CA GLY A 155 -8.85 25.58 -7.53
C GLY A 155 -8.32 24.63 -6.46
N TYR A 156 -7.88 23.42 -6.83
CA TYR A 156 -7.22 22.49 -5.92
C TYR A 156 -5.71 22.49 -6.17
N PHE A 157 -4.99 23.17 -5.28
CA PHE A 157 -3.54 23.31 -5.35
C PHE A 157 -2.90 22.40 -4.28
N ALA A 158 -2.37 21.27 -4.70
CA ALA A 158 -1.55 20.42 -3.86
C ALA A 158 -0.11 20.39 -4.38
N ASP A 159 0.84 20.18 -3.48
CA ASP A 159 2.23 20.03 -3.87
C ASP A 159 2.45 18.64 -4.50
N PHE A 160 2.23 18.58 -5.81
CA PHE A 160 2.51 17.39 -6.61
C PHE A 160 3.97 17.33 -7.09
N THR A 161 4.83 18.27 -6.72
CA THR A 161 6.25 18.29 -7.13
C THR A 161 7.05 17.16 -6.45
N LYS A 162 6.57 16.65 -5.32
CA LYS A 162 7.12 15.47 -4.64
C LYS A 162 6.79 14.12 -5.30
N LEU A 163 6.11 14.15 -6.46
CA LEU A 163 5.59 12.97 -7.16
C LEU A 163 6.61 12.24 -8.03
N LYS A 164 7.91 12.41 -7.77
CA LYS A 164 8.94 11.57 -8.41
C LYS A 164 8.71 10.09 -8.11
N TYR A 165 8.21 9.79 -6.91
CA TYR A 165 7.92 8.45 -6.45
C TYR A 165 6.44 8.29 -6.12
N SER A 166 5.91 7.09 -6.34
CA SER A 166 4.61 6.65 -5.85
C SER A 166 4.81 5.67 -4.70
N TYR A 167 4.21 5.97 -3.56
CA TYR A 167 4.33 5.17 -2.35
C TYR A 167 3.05 4.40 -2.05
N ASN A 168 3.22 3.15 -1.62
CA ASN A 168 2.15 2.37 -1.03
C ASN A 168 2.62 1.90 0.33
N VAL A 169 2.04 2.46 1.38
CA VAL A 169 2.43 2.21 2.77
C VAL A 169 1.40 1.32 3.43
N GLY A 170 1.86 0.21 4.02
CA GLY A 170 1.02 -0.73 4.73
C GLY A 170 1.75 -1.37 5.90
N LEU A 171 1.04 -2.18 6.70
CA LEU A 171 1.58 -2.88 7.87
C LEU A 171 2.77 -3.79 7.50
N TRP A 172 2.77 -4.39 6.31
CA TRP A 172 3.76 -5.39 5.88
C TRP A 172 4.86 -4.82 5.00
N GLY A 173 5.01 -3.51 4.96
CA GLY A 173 6.07 -2.79 4.26
C GLY A 173 5.54 -1.71 3.31
N THR A 174 6.47 -0.92 2.82
CA THR A 174 6.21 0.18 1.87
C THR A 174 6.82 -0.17 0.52
N SER A 175 6.06 -0.02 -0.56
CA SER A 175 6.60 -0.07 -1.91
C SER A 175 6.81 1.33 -2.47
N ILE A 176 7.86 1.46 -3.29
CA ILE A 176 8.34 2.73 -3.88
C ILE A 176 8.48 2.50 -5.38
N CYS A 177 7.67 3.18 -6.17
CA CYS A 177 7.67 3.07 -7.63
C CYS A 177 8.06 4.40 -8.28
N GLY A 178 8.70 4.33 -9.45
CA GLY A 178 9.12 5.52 -10.20
C GLY A 178 10.54 5.97 -9.86
N GLY A 179 10.90 7.16 -10.32
CA GLY A 179 12.22 7.73 -10.12
C GLY A 179 13.33 6.91 -10.81
N GLU A 180 14.46 6.77 -10.14
CA GLU A 180 15.70 6.16 -10.69
C GLU A 180 15.52 4.70 -11.07
N ILE A 181 14.65 3.95 -10.39
CA ILE A 181 14.44 2.53 -10.70
C ILE A 181 13.75 2.25 -12.04
N LEU A 182 13.30 3.29 -12.75
CA LEU A 182 12.85 3.16 -14.13
C LEU A 182 14.03 2.85 -15.08
N ASP A 183 15.25 3.26 -14.71
CA ASP A 183 16.48 2.87 -15.36
C ASP A 183 17.06 1.61 -14.69
N SER A 184 17.27 0.53 -15.45
CA SER A 184 17.75 -0.76 -14.93
C SER A 184 19.15 -0.69 -14.32
N THR A 185 19.93 0.35 -14.62
CA THR A 185 21.29 0.56 -14.11
C THR A 185 21.34 1.30 -12.78
N GLN A 186 20.20 1.82 -12.31
CA GLN A 186 20.14 2.65 -11.11
C GLN A 186 19.34 1.97 -9.99
N GLY A 187 19.71 2.26 -8.74
CA GLY A 187 18.95 1.94 -7.53
C GLY A 187 18.21 3.15 -6.97
N LEU A 188 17.38 2.95 -5.94
CA LEU A 188 16.78 4.05 -5.20
C LEU A 188 17.84 4.78 -4.37
N PRO A 189 17.90 6.11 -4.43
CA PRO A 189 18.73 6.90 -3.53
C PRO A 189 18.14 6.93 -2.11
N GLU A 190 18.98 7.27 -1.10
CA GLU A 190 18.53 7.33 0.30
C GLU A 190 17.32 8.24 0.51
N CYS A 191 17.23 9.35 -0.22
CA CYS A 191 16.10 10.29 -0.11
C CYS A 191 14.76 9.74 -0.64
N ALA A 192 14.76 8.60 -1.33
CA ALA A 192 13.54 7.94 -1.81
C ALA A 192 12.86 7.11 -0.73
N TYR A 193 13.57 6.71 0.32
CA TYR A 193 13.01 5.94 1.42
C TYR A 193 12.29 6.86 2.41
N LEU A 194 11.12 6.44 2.90
CA LEU A 194 10.34 7.22 3.86
C LEU A 194 10.93 7.18 5.28
N LYS A 195 11.58 6.08 5.64
CA LYS A 195 12.23 5.90 6.94
C LYS A 195 13.74 5.95 6.75
N HIS A 196 14.39 6.95 7.31
CA HIS A 196 15.85 7.10 7.20
C HIS A 196 16.58 6.25 8.23
N ALA A 197 17.74 5.69 7.84
CA ALA A 197 18.62 5.01 8.77
C ALA A 197 19.23 6.04 9.73
N THR A 198 19.08 5.80 11.03
CA THR A 198 19.55 6.70 12.11
C THR A 198 20.51 6.01 13.06
N LYS A 199 20.72 4.71 12.89
CA LYS A 199 21.61 3.89 13.73
C LYS A 199 22.65 3.17 12.88
N GLU A 200 23.80 2.93 13.49
CA GLU A 200 24.90 2.16 12.93
C GLU A 200 25.36 1.07 13.90
N GLY A 201 26.10 0.09 13.37
CA GLY A 201 26.64 -1.02 14.15
C GLY A 201 25.62 -2.12 14.49
N PRO A 202 26.06 -3.21 15.14
CA PRO A 202 25.21 -4.32 15.47
C PRO A 202 24.39 -4.09 16.75
N GLU A 203 23.12 -4.52 16.73
CA GLU A 203 22.25 -4.58 17.90
C GLU A 203 21.59 -5.96 17.98
N LEU A 204 21.45 -6.51 19.18
CA LEU A 204 20.78 -7.79 19.38
C LEU A 204 19.28 -7.59 19.48
N LEU A 205 18.54 -8.13 18.50
CA LEU A 205 17.08 -8.18 18.50
C LEU A 205 16.61 -9.59 18.90
N LYS A 206 15.81 -9.68 19.97
CA LYS A 206 15.20 -10.95 20.43
C LYS A 206 13.73 -10.98 19.97
N LEU A 207 13.39 -11.95 19.14
CA LEU A 207 12.02 -12.22 18.71
C LEU A 207 11.53 -13.54 19.30
N GLY A 208 10.37 -13.53 19.97
CA GLY A 208 9.75 -14.72 20.53
C GLY A 208 8.50 -15.10 19.77
N PHE A 209 8.38 -16.39 19.43
CA PHE A 209 7.26 -16.94 18.68
C PHE A 209 6.49 -17.95 19.51
N GLU A 210 5.17 -17.95 19.42
CA GLU A 210 4.29 -18.99 19.96
C GLU A 210 3.41 -19.52 18.83
N LYS A 211 3.51 -20.83 18.55
CA LYS A 211 2.79 -21.49 17.44
C LYS A 211 3.00 -20.79 16.08
N GLY A 212 4.21 -20.29 15.85
CA GLY A 212 4.57 -19.59 14.62
C GLY A 212 4.22 -18.10 14.57
N GLU A 213 3.45 -17.57 15.52
CA GLU A 213 3.16 -16.13 15.60
C GLU A 213 4.19 -15.38 16.43
N LEU A 214 4.55 -14.18 15.99
CA LEU A 214 5.37 -13.25 16.77
C LEU A 214 4.59 -12.80 18.02
N LYS A 215 5.12 -13.07 19.22
CA LYS A 215 4.48 -12.74 20.49
C LYS A 215 5.33 -11.87 21.42
N SER A 216 6.62 -11.74 21.16
CA SER A 216 7.46 -10.85 21.97
C SER A 216 8.62 -10.26 21.18
N VAL A 217 9.00 -9.06 21.58
CA VAL A 217 10.14 -8.31 21.04
C VAL A 217 10.99 -7.84 22.22
N ASN A 218 12.26 -8.19 22.25
CA ASN A 218 13.21 -7.85 23.33
C ASN A 218 12.69 -8.20 24.75
N GLY A 219 11.95 -9.30 24.87
CA GLY A 219 11.38 -9.78 26.13
C GLY A 219 10.04 -9.14 26.53
N LYS A 220 9.60 -8.09 25.88
CA LYS A 220 8.23 -7.54 26.06
C LYS A 220 7.23 -8.38 25.28
N LYS A 221 6.19 -8.88 25.93
CA LYS A 221 5.08 -9.59 25.30
C LYS A 221 4.07 -8.61 24.72
N TYR A 222 3.45 -9.02 23.61
CA TYR A 222 2.38 -8.28 22.91
C TYR A 222 1.18 -9.21 22.74
N GLU A 223 0.03 -8.75 23.21
CA GLU A 223 -1.25 -9.46 22.97
C GLU A 223 -1.67 -9.32 21.51
N ASP A 224 -1.43 -8.14 20.93
CA ASP A 224 -1.69 -7.87 19.53
C ASP A 224 -0.40 -8.04 18.69
N PRO A 225 -0.36 -9.02 17.77
CA PRO A 225 0.78 -9.22 16.88
C PRO A 225 1.02 -8.06 15.93
N ILE A 226 0.00 -7.22 15.64
CA ILE A 226 0.14 -6.02 14.82
C ILE A 226 1.07 -5.01 15.50
N GLU A 227 0.88 -4.78 16.79
CA GLU A 227 1.78 -3.91 17.58
C GLU A 227 3.22 -4.45 17.59
N ALA A 228 3.38 -5.77 17.73
CA ALA A 228 4.71 -6.40 17.69
C ALA A 228 5.39 -6.18 16.32
N ILE A 229 4.66 -6.31 15.21
CA ILE A 229 5.15 -6.05 13.86
C ILE A 229 5.59 -4.60 13.72
N GLN A 230 4.79 -3.65 14.19
CA GLN A 230 5.10 -2.21 14.12
C GLN A 230 6.38 -1.89 14.89
N VAL A 231 6.57 -2.46 16.07
CA VAL A 231 7.79 -2.28 16.87
C VAL A 231 9.01 -2.86 16.16
N VAL A 232 8.91 -4.04 15.56
CA VAL A 232 10.01 -4.63 14.78
C VAL A 232 10.33 -3.77 13.56
N GLU A 233 9.30 -3.23 12.90
CA GLU A 233 9.47 -2.31 11.77
C GLU A 233 10.27 -1.06 12.18
N GLU A 234 9.92 -0.42 13.28
CA GLU A 234 10.63 0.78 13.78
C GLU A 234 12.09 0.48 14.12
N ILE A 235 12.34 -0.65 14.83
CA ILE A 235 13.69 -1.05 15.19
C ILE A 235 14.53 -1.31 13.94
N GLY A 236 14.04 -2.10 13.00
CA GLY A 236 14.78 -2.49 11.81
C GLY A 236 14.95 -1.34 10.81
N ALA A 237 13.94 -0.49 10.64
CA ALA A 237 14.00 0.67 9.76
C ALA A 237 15.07 1.68 10.21
N ALA A 238 15.30 1.83 11.53
CA ALA A 238 16.37 2.68 12.07
C ALA A 238 17.77 2.25 11.60
N TYR A 239 17.94 1.01 11.17
CA TYR A 239 19.18 0.49 10.57
C TYR A 239 19.12 0.39 9.03
N GLY A 240 18.04 0.83 8.39
CA GLY A 240 17.84 0.67 6.95
C GLY A 240 17.64 -0.77 6.50
N ILE A 241 17.25 -1.67 7.39
CA ILE A 241 17.01 -3.08 7.08
C ILE A 241 15.76 -3.22 6.19
N GLY A 242 15.77 -4.22 5.31
CA GLY A 242 14.62 -4.57 4.47
C GLY A 242 14.41 -3.66 3.26
N ARG A 243 15.44 -2.94 2.83
CA ARG A 243 15.44 -2.14 1.62
C ARG A 243 16.03 -2.92 0.45
N ASP A 244 15.27 -3.02 -0.63
CA ASP A 244 15.70 -3.71 -1.86
C ASP A 244 14.84 -3.29 -3.06
N CYS A 245 15.12 -3.84 -4.23
CA CYS A 245 14.36 -3.65 -5.46
C CYS A 245 13.92 -5.00 -6.02
N HIS A 246 12.62 -5.26 -5.99
CA HIS A 246 12.04 -6.45 -6.61
C HIS A 246 11.88 -6.25 -8.12
N VAL A 247 12.28 -7.25 -8.91
CA VAL A 247 12.01 -7.32 -10.34
C VAL A 247 10.94 -8.39 -10.57
N GLY A 248 9.79 -7.97 -11.04
CA GLY A 248 8.62 -8.85 -11.22
C GLY A 248 8.02 -8.73 -12.61
N ASP A 249 7.12 -9.64 -12.92
CA ASP A 249 6.36 -9.63 -14.17
C ASP A 249 5.15 -8.70 -14.04
N THR A 250 4.89 -7.89 -15.07
CA THR A 250 3.69 -7.09 -15.20
C THR A 250 2.69 -7.74 -16.14
N ILE A 251 1.40 -7.41 -15.97
CA ILE A 251 0.32 -7.95 -16.80
C ILE A 251 0.49 -7.62 -18.28
N ILE A 252 1.17 -6.55 -18.60
CA ILE A 252 1.46 -6.12 -19.97
C ILE A 252 2.67 -6.87 -20.61
N GLY A 253 3.23 -7.86 -19.92
CA GLY A 253 4.27 -8.74 -20.46
C GLY A 253 5.71 -8.19 -20.40
N ILE A 254 5.95 -7.13 -19.64
CA ILE A 254 7.30 -6.59 -19.40
C ILE A 254 7.73 -6.80 -17.94
N LYS A 255 9.04 -6.72 -17.69
CA LYS A 255 9.55 -6.69 -16.32
C LYS A 255 9.33 -5.31 -15.71
N GLY A 256 8.74 -5.28 -14.49
CA GLY A 256 8.60 -4.09 -13.67
C GLY A 256 9.57 -4.12 -12.49
N ARG A 257 10.05 -2.95 -12.08
CA ARG A 257 10.87 -2.78 -10.88
C ARG A 257 10.09 -2.05 -9.81
N VAL A 258 10.16 -2.57 -8.59
CA VAL A 258 9.52 -1.99 -7.41
C VAL A 258 10.54 -1.94 -6.30
N GLY A 259 10.92 -0.75 -5.89
CA GLY A 259 11.69 -0.57 -4.66
C GLY A 259 10.79 -0.79 -3.45
N PHE A 260 11.37 -1.21 -2.35
CA PHE A 260 10.61 -1.38 -1.11
C PHE A 260 11.48 -1.17 0.13
N GLU A 261 10.82 -0.85 1.23
CA GLU A 261 11.33 -0.91 2.59
C GLU A 261 10.37 -1.73 3.44
N ALA A 262 10.87 -2.79 4.06
CA ALA A 262 10.06 -3.77 4.76
C ALA A 262 10.89 -4.46 5.86
N ALA A 263 11.27 -3.69 6.89
CA ALA A 263 12.17 -4.17 7.93
C ALA A 263 11.54 -5.30 8.75
N ALA A 264 10.28 -5.14 9.19
CA ALA A 264 9.59 -6.17 9.97
C ALA A 264 9.46 -7.50 9.22
N PRO A 265 8.95 -7.54 7.97
CA PRO A 265 8.88 -8.79 7.22
C PRO A 265 10.21 -9.51 7.13
N MET A 266 11.29 -8.80 6.80
CA MET A 266 12.61 -9.39 6.61
C MET A 266 13.17 -9.96 7.91
N LEU A 267 13.03 -9.23 9.02
CA LEU A 267 13.50 -9.68 10.33
C LEU A 267 12.66 -10.84 10.88
N ILE A 268 11.33 -10.73 10.79
CA ILE A 268 10.39 -11.75 11.32
C ILE A 268 10.53 -13.05 10.53
N ILE A 269 10.47 -12.99 9.19
CA ILE A 269 10.59 -14.18 8.34
C ILE A 269 11.98 -14.80 8.49
N GLY A 270 13.05 -13.98 8.56
CA GLY A 270 14.40 -14.46 8.76
C GLY A 270 14.55 -15.23 10.08
N ALA A 271 14.07 -14.64 11.18
CA ALA A 271 14.11 -15.28 12.50
C ALA A 271 13.22 -16.53 12.57
N HIS A 272 12.00 -16.47 12.02
CA HIS A 272 11.07 -17.62 11.99
C HIS A 272 11.64 -18.78 11.21
N ARG A 273 12.16 -18.56 10.00
CA ARG A 273 12.81 -19.58 9.16
C ARG A 273 14.02 -20.21 9.88
N PHE A 274 14.79 -19.41 10.62
CA PHE A 274 15.92 -19.93 11.38
C PHE A 274 15.46 -20.81 12.54
N LEU A 275 14.41 -20.40 13.27
CA LEU A 275 13.84 -21.15 14.39
C LEU A 275 13.25 -22.48 13.95
N GLU A 276 12.56 -22.53 12.80
CA GLU A 276 12.00 -23.78 12.24
C GLU A 276 13.04 -24.90 12.11
N LYS A 277 14.29 -24.58 11.75
CA LYS A 277 15.36 -25.57 11.60
C LYS A 277 15.69 -26.32 12.89
N TYR A 278 15.26 -25.80 14.03
CA TYR A 278 15.46 -26.43 15.35
C TYR A 278 14.20 -27.06 15.91
N THR A 279 13.04 -26.79 15.32
CA THR A 279 11.73 -27.24 15.84
C THR A 279 11.04 -28.25 14.92
N LEU A 280 11.38 -28.26 13.65
CA LEU A 280 10.89 -29.18 12.61
C LEU A 280 12.03 -29.99 12.02
#